data_f874cf7be121ca1edc14e3f3e512f34f
#
_entry.id   f874cf7be121ca1edc14e3f3e512f34f
#
_cell.length_a   1.000
_cell.length_b   1.000
_cell.length_c   1.000
_cell.angle_alpha   90.00
_cell.angle_beta   90.00
_cell.angle_gamma   90.00
#
_symmetry.space_group_name_H-M   'P 1'
#
loop_
_entity.id
_entity.type
_entity.pdbx_description
1 polymer ?
#
loop_
_entity_poly.entity_id
_entity_poly.type
_entity_poly.pdbx_seq_one_letter_code
_entity_poly.pdbx_strand_id
1 'polypeptide(L)'
;MEIGTRIIALREEKGWTTNRLANQCGLSQSFLRSVEMGEKGITVEKLSLLCDALGISLKLFFDVPSEGDSEMEGLQRQLGRLTPEQRKALLEFLNTMV
;
A
#
# COMPACT_ATOMS: atom_id res chain seq x y z
N MET A 1 5.87 4.57 -6.57
CA MET A 1 5.41 4.58 -5.17
C MET A 1 5.93 3.36 -4.45
N GLU A 2 6.51 3.57 -3.29
CA GLU A 2 6.91 2.47 -2.43
C GLU A 2 5.81 2.21 -1.41
N ILE A 3 5.45 0.95 -1.23
CA ILE A 3 4.36 0.56 -0.32
C ILE A 3 4.69 0.97 1.11
N GLY A 4 5.92 0.73 1.55
CA GLY A 4 6.34 1.10 2.91
C GLY A 4 6.19 2.59 3.18
N THR A 5 6.63 3.42 2.26
CA THR A 5 6.52 4.87 2.38
C THR A 5 5.06 5.32 2.46
N ARG A 6 4.20 4.69 1.66
CA ARG A 6 2.77 5.00 1.67
C ARG A 6 2.12 4.62 3.00
N ILE A 7 2.50 3.47 3.55
CA ILE A 7 2.02 3.03 4.87
C ILE A 7 2.40 4.05 5.94
N ILE A 8 3.66 4.47 5.94
CA ILE A 8 4.15 5.46 6.91
C ILE A 8 3.35 6.76 6.81
N ALA A 9 3.15 7.27 5.59
CA ALA A 9 2.41 8.50 5.38
C ALA A 9 0.97 8.40 5.93
N LEU A 10 0.29 7.30 5.63
CA LEU A 10 -1.10 7.11 6.06
C LEU A 10 -1.23 6.97 7.57
N ARG A 11 -0.32 6.23 8.23
CA ARG A 11 -0.39 6.11 9.68
C ARG A 11 -0.02 7.41 10.39
N GLU A 12 0.93 8.16 9.84
CA GLU A 12 1.31 9.45 10.43
C GLU A 12 0.18 10.47 10.33
N GLU A 13 -0.61 10.42 9.26
CA GLU A 13 -1.81 11.25 9.15
C GLU A 13 -2.78 11.01 10.30
N LYS A 14 -2.84 9.77 10.80
CA LYS A 14 -3.67 9.43 11.95
C LYS A 14 -2.97 9.66 13.29
N GLY A 15 -1.70 10.05 13.27
CA GLY A 15 -0.91 10.19 14.49
C GLY A 15 -0.54 8.85 15.11
N TRP A 16 -0.49 7.78 14.33
CA TRP A 16 -0.20 6.44 14.83
C TRP A 16 1.26 6.06 14.66
N THR A 17 1.81 5.35 15.65
CA THR A 17 3.11 4.72 15.56
C THR A 17 3.01 3.44 14.75
N THR A 18 4.17 2.91 14.32
CA THR A 18 4.23 1.58 13.68
C THR A 18 3.60 0.52 14.57
N ASN A 19 3.90 0.56 15.87
CA ASN A 19 3.38 -0.40 16.83
C ASN A 19 1.85 -0.33 16.92
N ARG A 20 1.30 0.87 16.94
CA ARG A 20 -0.16 1.03 17.01
C ARG A 20 -0.83 0.46 15.77
N LEU A 21 -0.31 0.76 14.59
CA LEU A 21 -0.88 0.22 13.36
C LEU A 21 -0.77 -1.30 13.34
N ALA A 22 0.38 -1.86 13.73
CA ALA A 22 0.56 -3.30 13.78
C ALA A 22 -0.49 -3.95 14.70
N ASN A 23 -0.71 -3.38 15.88
CA ASN A 23 -1.71 -3.88 16.82
C ASN A 23 -3.12 -3.81 16.23
N GLN A 24 -3.45 -2.76 15.51
CA GLN A 24 -4.78 -2.58 14.92
C GLN A 24 -5.07 -3.60 13.83
N CYS A 25 -4.06 -4.07 13.11
CA CYS A 25 -4.26 -5.01 12.01
C CYS A 25 -3.81 -6.43 12.33
N GLY A 26 -3.37 -6.69 13.57
CA GLY A 26 -2.98 -8.04 13.98
C GLY A 26 -1.65 -8.53 13.42
N LEU A 27 -0.77 -7.62 13.01
CA LEU A 27 0.56 -7.95 12.53
C LEU A 27 1.60 -7.70 13.62
N SER A 28 2.76 -8.37 13.51
CA SER A 28 3.85 -8.08 14.43
C SER A 28 4.48 -6.73 14.08
N GLN A 29 4.95 -6.04 15.09
CA GLN A 29 5.63 -4.76 14.91
C GLN A 29 6.89 -4.91 14.06
N SER A 30 7.67 -5.96 14.30
CA SER A 30 8.90 -6.18 13.54
C SER A 30 8.63 -6.45 12.07
N PHE A 31 7.56 -7.19 11.76
CA PHE A 31 7.17 -7.42 10.37
C PHE A 31 6.76 -6.11 9.70
N LEU A 32 5.87 -5.35 10.35
CA LEU A 32 5.41 -4.09 9.77
C LEU A 32 6.56 -3.10 9.59
N ARG A 33 7.47 -3.03 10.57
CA ARG A 33 8.65 -2.17 10.44
C ARG A 33 9.50 -2.57 9.22
N SER A 34 9.71 -3.88 9.00
CA SER A 34 10.47 -4.35 7.84
C SER A 34 9.79 -3.97 6.52
N VAL A 35 8.45 -4.01 6.48
CA VAL A 35 7.70 -3.56 5.30
C VAL A 35 7.86 -2.06 5.10
N GLU A 36 7.74 -1.29 6.18
CA GLU A 36 7.88 0.17 6.11
C GLU A 36 9.27 0.59 5.64
N MET A 37 10.28 -0.17 6.04
CA MET A 37 11.67 0.10 5.64
C MET A 37 12.02 -0.41 4.24
N GLY A 38 11.09 -1.10 3.58
CA GLY A 38 11.33 -1.67 2.27
C GLY A 38 12.16 -2.94 2.26
N GLU A 39 12.35 -3.56 3.42
CA GLU A 39 13.16 -4.78 3.55
C GLU A 39 12.36 -6.04 3.23
N LYS A 40 11.06 -6.01 3.39
CA LYS A 40 10.17 -7.13 3.11
C LYS A 40 8.96 -6.67 2.31
N GLY A 41 8.47 -7.56 1.45
CA GLY A 41 7.20 -7.36 0.79
C GLY A 41 6.04 -7.69 1.72
N ILE A 42 4.84 -7.38 1.28
CA ILE A 42 3.62 -7.66 2.02
C ILE A 42 2.63 -8.34 1.08
N THR A 43 1.93 -9.35 1.59
CA THR A 43 0.88 -9.99 0.80
C THR A 43 -0.33 -9.06 0.67
N VAL A 44 -1.14 -9.34 -0.34
CA VAL A 44 -2.37 -8.60 -0.58
C VAL A 44 -3.32 -8.70 0.62
N GLU A 45 -3.43 -9.87 1.19
CA GLU A 45 -4.29 -10.12 2.34
C GLU A 45 -3.88 -9.26 3.53
N LYS A 46 -2.58 -9.20 3.80
CA LYS A 46 -2.06 -8.38 4.90
C LYS A 46 -2.19 -6.90 4.61
N LEU A 47 -1.99 -6.51 3.35
CA LEU A 47 -2.19 -5.11 2.95
C LEU A 47 -3.65 -4.70 3.11
N SER A 48 -4.59 -5.60 2.80
CA SER A 48 -6.01 -5.36 3.03
C SER A 48 -6.32 -5.14 4.51
N LEU A 49 -5.69 -5.91 5.39
CA LEU A 49 -5.85 -5.71 6.84
C LEU A 49 -5.36 -4.33 7.27
N LEU A 50 -4.23 -3.89 6.71
CA LEU A 50 -3.72 -2.55 6.98
C LEU A 50 -4.68 -1.47 6.51
N CYS A 51 -5.22 -1.62 5.30
CA CYS A 51 -6.18 -0.67 4.76
C CYS A 51 -7.44 -0.60 5.61
N ASP A 52 -7.95 -1.75 6.05
CA ASP A 52 -9.11 -1.79 6.93
C ASP A 52 -8.84 -1.05 8.24
N ALA A 53 -7.68 -1.26 8.84
CA ALA A 53 -7.30 -0.57 10.07
C ALA A 53 -7.17 0.94 9.85
N LEU A 54 -6.68 1.35 8.70
CA LEU A 54 -6.55 2.75 8.33
C LEU A 54 -7.86 3.38 7.87
N GLY A 55 -8.90 2.58 7.65
CA GLY A 55 -10.20 3.07 7.23
C GLY A 55 -10.25 3.49 5.76
N ILE A 56 -9.39 2.91 4.93
CA ILE A 56 -9.35 3.23 3.50
C ILE A 56 -9.50 1.95 2.67
N SER A 57 -9.93 2.12 1.42
CA SER A 57 -9.95 1.01 0.48
C SER A 57 -8.56 0.75 -0.09
N LEU A 58 -8.33 -0.44 -0.59
CA LEU A 58 -7.08 -0.75 -1.29
C LEU A 58 -6.89 0.15 -2.49
N LYS A 59 -7.98 0.46 -3.19
CA LYS A 59 -7.94 1.40 -4.31
C LYS A 59 -7.41 2.76 -3.88
N LEU A 60 -7.93 3.28 -2.76
CA LEU A 60 -7.49 4.57 -2.24
C LEU A 60 -6.03 4.51 -1.77
N PHE A 61 -5.60 3.38 -1.24
CA PHE A 61 -4.21 3.19 -0.84
C PHE A 61 -3.26 3.46 -2.02
N PHE A 62 -3.61 2.97 -3.20
CA PHE A 62 -2.79 3.13 -4.40
C PHE A 62 -3.09 4.42 -5.17
N ASP A 63 -4.13 5.15 -4.78
CA ASP A 63 -4.47 6.44 -5.39
C ASP A 63 -3.72 7.53 -4.63
N VAL A 64 -2.45 7.71 -4.98
CA VAL A 64 -1.62 8.71 -4.32
C VAL A 64 -2.01 10.08 -4.86
N PRO A 65 -2.44 11.03 -4.00
CA PRO A 65 -2.68 12.39 -4.47
C PRO A 65 -1.36 12.94 -5.01
N SER A 66 -1.32 13.13 -6.31
CA SER A 66 -0.10 13.59 -6.95
C SER A 66 0.09 15.08 -6.68
N GLU A 67 1.27 15.44 -6.20
CA GLU A 67 1.68 16.83 -6.19
C GLU A 67 2.10 17.28 -7.60
N GLY A 68 1.69 16.51 -8.63
CA GLY A 68 1.99 16.81 -10.01
C GLY A 68 1.96 15.58 -10.88
N ASP A 69 2.02 15.80 -12.17
CA ASP A 69 1.91 14.76 -13.18
C ASP A 69 3.07 13.74 -13.12
N SER A 70 4.19 14.08 -12.49
CA SER A 70 5.37 13.24 -12.47
C SER A 70 5.19 11.94 -11.71
N GLU A 71 4.42 11.94 -10.61
CA GLU A 71 4.16 10.72 -9.84
C GLU A 71 3.21 9.80 -10.58
N MET A 72 2.17 10.36 -11.20
CA MET A 72 1.26 9.59 -12.03
C MET A 72 1.99 8.98 -13.23
N GLU A 73 2.88 9.75 -13.86
CA GLU A 73 3.70 9.24 -14.96
C GLU A 73 4.63 8.12 -14.49
N GLY A 74 5.21 8.25 -13.30
CA GLY A 74 6.04 7.22 -12.70
C GLY A 74 5.26 5.93 -12.47
N LEU A 75 4.07 6.05 -11.91
CA LEU A 75 3.20 4.90 -11.68
C LEU A 75 2.78 4.26 -12.99
N GLN A 76 2.40 5.04 -13.99
CA GLN A 76 2.04 4.53 -15.31
C GLN A 76 3.21 3.82 -15.97
N ARG A 77 4.44 4.33 -15.81
CA ARG A 77 5.62 3.65 -16.34
C ARG A 77 5.86 2.31 -15.66
N GLN A 78 5.69 2.25 -14.33
CA GLN A 78 5.83 1.00 -13.59
C GLN A 78 4.77 -0.01 -14.02
N LEU A 79 3.52 0.43 -14.18
CA LEU A 79 2.45 -0.42 -14.68
C LEU A 79 2.75 -0.90 -16.11
N GLY A 80 3.35 -0.03 -16.93
CA GLY A 80 3.76 -0.39 -18.29
C GLY A 80 4.86 -1.45 -18.36
N ARG A 81 5.64 -1.63 -17.30
CA ARG A 81 6.67 -2.66 -17.20
C ARG A 81 6.12 -4.01 -16.78
N LEU A 82 4.90 -4.07 -16.29
CA LEU A 82 4.27 -5.32 -15.91
C LEU A 82 3.94 -6.13 -17.17
N THR A 83 4.04 -7.44 -17.04
CA THR A 83 3.55 -8.32 -18.10
C THR A 83 2.04 -8.18 -18.22
N PRO A 84 1.43 -8.51 -19.37
CA PRO A 84 -0.03 -8.47 -19.47
C PRO A 84 -0.74 -9.28 -18.39
N GLU A 85 -0.18 -10.43 -18.01
CA GLU A 85 -0.74 -11.26 -16.94
C GLU A 85 -0.68 -10.58 -15.59
N GLN A 86 0.46 -9.97 -15.27
CA GLN A 86 0.63 -9.22 -14.03
C GLN A 86 -0.32 -8.03 -13.96
N ARG A 87 -0.47 -7.32 -15.05
CA ARG A 87 -1.38 -6.17 -15.16
C ARG A 87 -2.81 -6.60 -14.97
N LYS A 88 -3.20 -7.70 -15.62
CA LYS A 88 -4.54 -8.25 -15.48
C LYS A 88 -4.82 -8.68 -14.04
N ALA A 89 -3.88 -9.38 -13.42
CA ALA A 89 -4.02 -9.80 -12.03
C ALA A 89 -4.19 -8.61 -11.09
N LEU A 90 -3.40 -7.55 -11.29
CA LEU A 90 -3.52 -6.34 -10.49
C LEU A 90 -4.88 -5.67 -10.66
N LEU A 91 -5.36 -5.57 -11.91
CA LEU A 91 -6.66 -4.97 -12.19
C LEU A 91 -7.80 -5.77 -11.60
N GLU A 92 -7.77 -7.10 -11.73
CA GLU A 92 -8.77 -7.97 -11.13
C GLU A 92 -8.78 -7.80 -9.62
N PHE A 93 -7.60 -7.75 -9.01
CA PHE A 93 -7.47 -7.55 -7.58
C PHE A 93 -8.07 -6.21 -7.15
N LEU A 94 -7.75 -5.14 -7.83
CA LEU A 94 -8.28 -3.81 -7.52
C LEU A 94 -9.80 -3.77 -7.68
N ASN A 95 -10.35 -4.47 -8.67
CA ASN A 95 -11.79 -4.53 -8.90
C ASN A 95 -12.53 -5.32 -7.83
N THR A 96 -11.95 -6.39 -7.30
CA THR A 96 -12.58 -7.19 -6.27
C THR A 96 -12.61 -6.49 -4.91
N MET A 97 -11.78 -5.48 -4.72
CA MET A 97 -11.66 -4.74 -3.46
C MET A 97 -12.48 -3.46 -3.42
N VAL A 98 -13.23 -3.18 -4.45
CA VAL A 98 -14.07 -1.96 -4.53
C VAL A 98 -15.44 -2.23 -3.96
#